data_8a52a11e1e7debb291665ba70c14a448
#
_entry.id   8a52a11e1e7debb291665ba70c14a448
#
_cell.length_a   1.000
_cell.length_b   1.000
_cell.length_c   1.000
_cell.angle_alpha   90.00
_cell.angle_beta   90.00
_cell.angle_gamma   90.00
#
_symmetry.space_group_name_H-M   'P 1'
#
loop_
_entity.id
_entity.type
_entity.pdbx_description
1 polymer ?
#
loop_
_entity_poly.entity_id
_entity_poly.type
_entity_poly.pdbx_seq_one_letter_code
_entity_poly.pdbx_strand_id
1 'polypeptide(L)'
;MNNVISFILNNWYLIVGGIAIIALVVARILGFIKLPTDKQLERVKEWLKYAVMKAEKELGTGTGQAKLRLVYDWFITRFPVFSKIITFNYFSKLVDLALEWLNKQLEGNEAIQNYVYGDDGIEKYTIDENDEELCDIEV
;
A
#
# COMPACT_ATOMS: atom_id res chain seq x y z
N MET A 1 -30.37 -43.64 -9.18
CA MET A 1 -30.13 -42.95 -7.92
C MET A 1 -29.45 -43.81 -6.84
N ASN A 2 -29.78 -45.10 -6.71
CA ASN A 2 -29.25 -45.95 -5.68
C ASN A 2 -27.74 -46.22 -5.76
N ASN A 3 -27.15 -46.27 -6.97
CA ASN A 3 -25.71 -46.51 -7.14
C ASN A 3 -24.83 -45.33 -6.67
N VAL A 4 -25.31 -44.11 -6.81
CA VAL A 4 -24.57 -42.90 -6.34
C VAL A 4 -24.62 -42.82 -4.82
N ILE A 5 -25.76 -43.12 -4.22
CA ILE A 5 -25.93 -43.12 -2.76
C ILE A 5 -25.05 -44.22 -2.12
N SER A 6 -25.06 -45.40 -2.71
CA SER A 6 -24.20 -46.52 -2.22
C SER A 6 -22.70 -46.20 -2.37
N PHE A 7 -22.30 -45.53 -3.44
CA PHE A 7 -20.93 -45.08 -3.63
C PHE A 7 -20.51 -44.06 -2.59
N ILE A 8 -21.38 -43.07 -2.31
CA ILE A 8 -21.13 -42.03 -1.30
C ILE A 8 -21.02 -42.66 0.11
N LEU A 9 -21.94 -43.54 0.47
CA LEU A 9 -21.93 -44.20 1.77
C LEU A 9 -20.72 -45.14 1.97
N ASN A 10 -20.26 -45.78 0.91
CA ASN A 10 -19.12 -46.70 0.99
C ASN A 10 -17.76 -46.00 0.92
N ASN A 11 -17.71 -44.76 0.43
CA ASN A 11 -16.49 -43.99 0.27
C ASN A 11 -16.54 -42.60 0.96
N TRP A 12 -17.38 -42.48 1.99
CA TRP A 12 -17.57 -41.20 2.72
C TRP A 12 -16.25 -40.63 3.27
N TYR A 13 -15.31 -41.46 3.64
CA TYR A 13 -13.99 -41.05 4.13
C TYR A 13 -13.14 -40.36 3.04
N LEU A 14 -13.30 -40.74 1.76
CA LEU A 14 -12.64 -40.06 0.64
C LEU A 14 -13.22 -38.67 0.40
N ILE A 15 -14.52 -38.52 0.58
CA ILE A 15 -15.24 -37.25 0.43
C ILE A 15 -14.82 -36.32 1.56
N VAL A 16 -14.79 -36.79 2.80
CA VAL A 16 -14.35 -36.00 3.95
C VAL A 16 -12.87 -35.62 3.81
N GLY A 17 -12.01 -36.55 3.38
CA GLY A 17 -10.60 -36.28 3.10
C GLY A 17 -10.42 -35.24 2.00
N GLY A 18 -11.19 -35.33 0.92
CA GLY A 18 -11.17 -34.34 -0.18
C GLY A 18 -11.58 -32.93 0.28
N ILE A 19 -12.64 -32.84 1.06
CA ILE A 19 -13.10 -31.56 1.63
C ILE A 19 -12.03 -30.97 2.57
N ALA A 20 -11.41 -31.79 3.40
CA ALA A 20 -10.34 -31.36 4.30
C ALA A 20 -9.13 -30.80 3.55
N ILE A 21 -8.71 -31.47 2.46
CA ILE A 21 -7.62 -30.98 1.60
C ILE A 21 -7.98 -29.66 0.94
N ILE A 22 -9.19 -29.54 0.39
CA ILE A 22 -9.66 -28.28 -0.21
C ILE A 22 -9.68 -27.16 0.82
N ALA A 23 -10.18 -27.42 2.03
CA ALA A 23 -10.21 -26.45 3.12
C ALA A 23 -8.80 -25.99 3.51
N LEU A 24 -7.82 -26.90 3.57
CA LEU A 24 -6.42 -26.56 3.83
C LEU A 24 -5.81 -25.70 2.72
N VAL A 25 -6.06 -26.03 1.45
CA VAL A 25 -5.58 -25.25 0.30
C VAL A 25 -6.18 -23.85 0.32
N VAL A 26 -7.50 -23.74 0.55
CA VAL A 26 -8.19 -22.43 0.66
C VAL A 26 -7.65 -21.64 1.85
N ALA A 27 -7.43 -22.26 3.00
CA ALA A 27 -6.86 -21.59 4.18
C ALA A 27 -5.43 -21.09 3.89
N ARG A 28 -4.64 -21.83 3.13
CA ARG A 28 -3.30 -21.39 2.69
C ARG A 28 -3.37 -20.22 1.72
N ILE A 29 -4.27 -20.26 0.74
CA ILE A 29 -4.47 -19.19 -0.22
C ILE A 29 -4.95 -17.91 0.49
N LEU A 30 -5.93 -18.01 1.39
CA LEU A 30 -6.44 -16.88 2.19
C LEU A 30 -5.37 -16.35 3.17
N GLY A 31 -4.52 -17.20 3.70
CA GLY A 31 -3.37 -16.80 4.53
C GLY A 31 -2.28 -16.08 3.73
N PHE A 32 -2.15 -16.36 2.42
CA PHE A 32 -1.24 -15.65 1.52
C PHE A 32 -1.78 -14.28 1.08
N ILE A 33 -3.10 -14.09 1.06
CA ILE A 33 -3.72 -12.78 0.90
C ILE A 33 -3.71 -12.11 2.27
N LYS A 34 -2.52 -11.83 2.80
CA LYS A 34 -2.39 -11.00 3.99
C LYS A 34 -2.93 -9.63 3.63
N LEU A 35 -4.12 -9.31 4.11
CA LEU A 35 -4.58 -7.94 4.21
C LEU A 35 -3.45 -7.12 4.86
N PRO A 36 -3.16 -5.91 4.36
CA PRO A 36 -2.14 -5.08 4.95
C PRO A 36 -2.43 -4.93 6.44
N THR A 37 -1.48 -5.34 7.27
CA THR A 37 -1.59 -5.10 8.72
C THR A 37 -1.66 -3.60 8.97
N ASP A 38 -2.36 -3.18 10.02
CA ASP A 38 -2.50 -1.76 10.38
C ASP A 38 -1.13 -1.05 10.41
N LYS A 39 -0.08 -1.73 10.87
CA LYS A 39 1.29 -1.21 10.87
C LYS A 39 1.86 -0.97 9.46
N GLN A 40 1.53 -1.81 8.50
CA GLN A 40 1.98 -1.63 7.12
C GLN A 40 1.22 -0.49 6.44
N LEU A 41 -0.08 -0.38 6.71
CA LEU A 41 -0.88 0.75 6.23
C LEU A 41 -0.41 2.08 6.82
N GLU A 42 0.00 2.09 8.09
CA GLU A 42 0.59 3.26 8.75
C GLU A 42 1.89 3.71 8.03
N ARG A 43 2.78 2.78 7.68
CA ARG A 43 3.99 3.08 6.90
C ARG A 43 3.68 3.67 5.53
N VAL A 44 2.66 3.14 4.84
CA VAL A 44 2.20 3.71 3.56
C VAL A 44 1.69 5.13 3.75
N LYS A 45 0.93 5.41 4.80
CA LYS A 45 0.45 6.76 5.12
C LYS A 45 1.58 7.74 5.43
N GLU A 46 2.58 7.32 6.23
CA GLU A 46 3.75 8.15 6.53
C GLU A 46 4.57 8.44 5.25
N TRP A 47 4.80 7.42 4.43
CA TRP A 47 5.46 7.60 3.15
C TRP A 47 4.67 8.53 2.21
N LEU A 48 3.34 8.44 2.20
CA LEU A 48 2.50 9.33 1.38
C LEU A 48 2.64 10.79 1.77
N LYS A 49 2.79 11.12 3.05
CA LYS A 49 3.06 12.49 3.50
C LYS A 49 4.33 13.06 2.84
N TYR A 50 5.39 12.26 2.81
CA TYR A 50 6.63 12.62 2.12
C TYR A 50 6.43 12.73 0.61
N ALA A 51 5.76 11.76 -0.01
CA ALA A 51 5.54 11.71 -1.44
C ALA A 51 4.72 12.91 -1.96
N VAL A 52 3.67 13.32 -1.23
CA VAL A 52 2.87 14.51 -1.61
C VAL A 52 3.66 15.80 -1.44
N MET A 53 4.49 15.93 -0.40
CA MET A 53 5.40 17.06 -0.19
C MET A 53 6.38 17.19 -1.37
N LYS A 54 6.99 16.07 -1.75
CA LYS A 54 7.93 16.02 -2.88
C LYS A 54 7.24 16.35 -4.21
N ALA A 55 6.05 15.80 -4.45
CA ALA A 55 5.26 16.11 -5.65
C ALA A 55 4.83 17.58 -5.72
N GLU A 56 4.51 18.20 -4.57
CA GLU A 56 4.22 19.64 -4.48
C GLU A 56 5.44 20.47 -4.88
N LYS A 57 6.61 20.12 -4.37
CA LYS A 57 7.87 20.78 -4.72
C LYS A 57 8.22 20.66 -6.21
N GLU A 58 8.04 19.46 -6.79
CA GLU A 58 8.44 19.19 -8.19
C GLU A 58 7.48 19.82 -9.22
N LEU A 59 6.18 19.81 -8.94
CA LEU A 59 5.14 20.22 -9.90
C LEU A 59 4.50 21.57 -9.60
N GLY A 60 4.75 22.17 -8.42
CA GLY A 60 4.16 23.44 -8.01
C GLY A 60 2.66 23.39 -7.79
N THR A 61 2.04 24.54 -7.54
CA THR A 61 0.61 24.67 -7.28
C THR A 61 -0.24 24.46 -8.55
N GLY A 62 -1.46 23.94 -8.40
CA GLY A 62 -2.43 23.86 -9.50
C GLY A 62 -2.39 22.59 -10.37
N THR A 63 -1.49 21.64 -10.10
CA THR A 63 -1.29 20.43 -10.92
C THR A 63 -1.81 19.15 -10.24
N GLY A 64 -2.96 19.20 -9.58
CA GLY A 64 -3.47 18.11 -8.73
C GLY A 64 -3.53 16.75 -9.38
N GLN A 65 -4.03 16.63 -10.63
CA GLN A 65 -4.10 15.36 -11.35
C GLN A 65 -2.71 14.82 -11.72
N ALA A 66 -1.79 15.70 -12.12
CA ALA A 66 -0.42 15.31 -12.43
C ALA A 66 0.33 14.82 -11.18
N LYS A 67 0.14 15.49 -10.03
CA LYS A 67 0.69 15.08 -8.74
C LYS A 67 0.16 13.72 -8.30
N LEU A 68 -1.15 13.51 -8.38
CA LEU A 68 -1.76 12.23 -8.02
C LEU A 68 -1.18 11.08 -8.86
N ARG A 69 -1.00 11.30 -10.17
CA ARG A 69 -0.39 10.30 -11.06
C ARG A 69 1.06 10.03 -10.70
N LEU A 70 1.86 11.07 -10.45
CA LEU A 70 3.25 10.96 -10.06
C LEU A 70 3.42 10.19 -8.75
N VAL A 71 2.64 10.54 -7.72
CA VAL A 71 2.64 9.84 -6.42
C VAL A 71 2.18 8.39 -6.59
N TYR A 72 1.22 8.12 -7.48
CA TYR A 72 0.78 6.76 -7.76
C TYR A 72 1.87 5.92 -8.44
N ASP A 73 2.61 6.48 -9.39
CA ASP A 73 3.72 5.80 -10.07
C ASP A 73 4.85 5.45 -9.07
N TRP A 74 5.17 6.38 -8.16
CA TRP A 74 6.11 6.10 -7.08
C TRP A 74 5.59 5.03 -6.10
N PHE A 75 4.28 5.06 -5.79
CA PHE A 75 3.65 4.06 -4.92
C PHE A 75 3.72 2.64 -5.51
N ILE A 76 3.44 2.47 -6.79
CA ILE A 76 3.55 1.16 -7.47
C ILE A 76 4.97 0.63 -7.41
N THR A 77 5.96 1.52 -7.61
CA THR A 77 7.38 1.16 -7.58
C THR A 77 7.84 0.78 -6.17
N ARG A 78 7.42 1.54 -5.17
CA ARG A 78 7.85 1.34 -3.77
C ARG A 78 7.10 0.22 -3.07
N PHE A 79 5.83 0.05 -3.36
CA PHE A 79 4.94 -0.91 -2.71
C PHE A 79 4.23 -1.83 -3.71
N PRO A 80 4.95 -2.68 -4.47
CA PRO A 80 4.36 -3.49 -5.56
C PRO A 80 3.32 -4.49 -5.07
N VAL A 81 3.41 -4.98 -3.84
CA VAL A 81 2.42 -5.89 -3.26
C VAL A 81 1.13 -5.14 -2.90
N PHE A 82 1.27 -3.94 -2.31
CA PHE A 82 0.13 -3.10 -1.93
C PHE A 82 -0.62 -2.55 -3.15
N SER A 83 0.08 -2.21 -4.22
CA SER A 83 -0.53 -1.71 -5.45
C SER A 83 -1.46 -2.73 -6.10
N LYS A 84 -1.28 -4.03 -5.83
CA LYS A 84 -2.17 -5.11 -6.30
C LYS A 84 -3.40 -5.30 -5.42
N ILE A 85 -3.34 -4.86 -4.16
CA ILE A 85 -4.41 -5.08 -3.16
C ILE A 85 -5.26 -3.82 -3.01
N ILE A 86 -4.61 -2.66 -3.02
CA ILE A 86 -5.26 -1.36 -2.82
C ILE A 86 -5.82 -0.87 -4.15
N THR A 87 -7.13 -0.60 -4.19
CA THR A 87 -7.77 0.00 -5.37
C THR A 87 -7.32 1.46 -5.54
N PHE A 88 -7.29 1.96 -6.78
CA PHE A 88 -6.94 3.35 -7.06
C PHE A 88 -7.83 4.36 -6.29
N ASN A 89 -9.13 4.05 -6.14
CA ASN A 89 -10.05 4.91 -5.38
C ASN A 89 -9.68 4.98 -3.88
N TYR A 90 -9.25 3.87 -3.29
CA TYR A 90 -8.77 3.86 -1.91
C TYR A 90 -7.43 4.58 -1.77
N PHE A 91 -6.52 4.38 -2.73
CA PHE A 91 -5.25 5.11 -2.81
C PHE A 91 -5.47 6.63 -2.90
N SER A 92 -6.37 7.10 -3.77
CA SER A 92 -6.70 8.53 -3.90
C SER A 92 -7.16 9.13 -2.57
N LYS A 93 -8.00 8.42 -1.80
CA LYS A 93 -8.41 8.87 -0.47
C LYS A 93 -7.24 8.98 0.52
N LEU A 94 -6.27 8.08 0.45
CA LEU A 94 -5.07 8.18 1.29
C LEU A 94 -4.20 9.38 0.89
N VAL A 95 -4.11 9.68 -0.40
CA VAL A 95 -3.42 10.88 -0.90
C VAL A 95 -4.13 12.14 -0.45
N ASP A 96 -5.47 12.19 -0.50
CA ASP A 96 -6.25 13.34 -0.02
C ASP A 96 -5.99 13.62 1.47
N LEU A 97 -5.92 12.59 2.30
CA LEU A 97 -5.56 12.72 3.72
C LEU A 97 -4.13 13.24 3.91
N ALA A 98 -3.19 12.79 3.08
CA ALA A 98 -1.81 13.26 3.13
C ALA A 98 -1.70 14.73 2.69
N LEU A 99 -2.47 15.15 1.68
CA LEU A 99 -2.56 16.54 1.24
C LEU A 99 -3.21 17.45 2.31
N GLU A 100 -4.25 16.98 2.98
CA GLU A 100 -4.85 17.72 4.11
C GLU A 100 -3.83 17.91 5.24
N TRP A 101 -3.06 16.88 5.57
CA TRP A 101 -1.96 16.99 6.51
C TRP A 101 -0.91 18.01 6.05
N LEU A 102 -0.50 17.95 4.77
CA LEU A 102 0.48 18.91 4.20
C LEU A 102 -0.01 20.34 4.29
N ASN A 103 -1.25 20.61 3.93
CA ASN A 103 -1.83 21.95 4.02
C ASN A 103 -1.77 22.50 5.45
N LYS A 104 -2.10 21.68 6.46
CA LYS A 104 -1.96 22.08 7.88
C LYS A 104 -0.51 22.37 8.27
N GLN A 105 0.44 21.62 7.74
CA GLN A 105 1.86 21.86 8.00
C GLN A 105 2.35 23.13 7.32
N LEU A 106 1.88 23.43 6.11
CA LEU A 106 2.24 24.66 5.39
C LEU A 106 1.73 25.93 6.09
N GLU A 107 0.65 25.85 6.88
CA GLU A 107 0.14 26.98 7.64
C GLU A 107 0.99 27.34 8.87
N GLY A 108 1.70 26.37 9.46
CA GLY A 108 2.38 26.53 10.74
C GLY A 108 3.84 26.13 10.82
N ASN A 109 4.44 25.61 9.76
CA ASN A 109 5.80 25.07 9.78
C ASN A 109 6.67 25.69 8.68
N GLU A 110 7.51 26.67 9.06
CA GLU A 110 8.42 27.37 8.16
C GLU A 110 9.40 26.43 7.45
N ALA A 111 9.86 25.35 8.11
CA ALA A 111 10.77 24.41 7.50
C ALA A 111 10.13 23.65 6.33
N ILE A 112 8.86 23.28 6.46
CA ILE A 112 8.11 22.64 5.39
C ILE A 112 7.77 23.63 4.27
N GLN A 113 7.41 24.87 4.62
CA GLN A 113 7.21 25.94 3.63
C GLN A 113 8.49 26.17 2.80
N ASN A 114 9.64 26.26 3.46
CA ASN A 114 10.92 26.43 2.81
C ASN A 114 11.30 25.22 1.95
N TYR A 115 10.98 24.00 2.40
CA TYR A 115 11.22 22.81 1.59
C TYR A 115 10.37 22.78 0.32
N VAL A 116 9.09 23.14 0.42
CA VAL A 116 8.13 23.07 -0.70
C VAL A 116 8.28 24.24 -1.66
N TYR A 117 8.46 25.47 -1.13
CA TYR A 117 8.44 26.70 -1.91
C TYR A 117 9.76 27.46 -1.95
N GLY A 118 10.74 27.08 -1.11
CA GLY A 118 12.06 27.71 -1.10
C GLY A 118 12.85 27.37 -2.36
N ASP A 119 13.31 28.40 -3.08
CA ASP A 119 14.01 28.24 -4.35
C ASP A 119 15.53 28.01 -4.18
N ASP A 120 16.09 28.22 -2.99
CA ASP A 120 17.53 28.22 -2.82
C ASP A 120 18.02 27.48 -1.59
N GLY A 121 18.74 26.37 -1.83
CA GLY A 121 19.88 26.00 -1.01
C GLY A 121 19.59 25.24 0.28
N ILE A 122 18.51 24.49 0.37
CA ILE A 122 18.47 23.42 1.36
C ILE A 122 19.26 22.25 0.79
N GLU A 123 20.43 22.02 1.42
CA GLU A 123 21.25 20.84 1.25
C GLU A 123 20.33 19.64 0.95
N LYS A 124 20.58 18.98 -0.16
CA LYS A 124 20.04 17.67 -0.46
C LYS A 124 20.03 16.89 0.85
N TYR A 125 18.86 16.71 1.46
CA TYR A 125 18.70 15.59 2.35
C TYR A 125 18.97 14.38 1.48
N THR A 126 20.21 13.93 1.50
CA THR A 126 20.55 12.60 1.06
C THR A 126 19.64 11.71 1.89
N ILE A 127 18.69 11.08 1.20
CA ILE A 127 18.02 9.91 1.74
C ILE A 127 19.19 8.97 1.98
N ASP A 128 19.56 8.78 3.24
CA ASP A 128 20.56 7.79 3.60
C ASP A 128 20.10 6.49 2.98
N GLU A 129 21.01 5.84 2.24
CA GLU A 129 20.79 4.51 1.65
C GLU A 129 20.36 3.46 2.71
N ASN A 130 20.39 3.83 3.99
CA ASN A 130 19.94 3.02 5.12
C ASN A 130 18.40 2.86 5.22
N ASP A 131 17.60 3.63 4.47
CA ASP A 131 16.15 3.39 4.40
C ASP A 131 15.78 2.18 3.50
N GLU A 132 16.74 1.59 2.78
CA GLU A 132 16.54 0.36 2.03
C GLU A 132 16.37 -0.88 2.95
N GLU A 133 16.96 -0.84 4.15
CA GLU A 133 16.92 -1.98 5.09
C GLU A 133 15.54 -2.22 5.72
N LEU A 134 14.59 -1.28 5.54
CA LEU A 134 13.23 -1.40 6.07
C LEU A 134 12.25 -2.13 5.12
N CYS A 135 12.72 -2.56 3.95
CA CYS A 135 11.88 -3.23 2.96
C CYS A 135 12.02 -4.75 2.93
N ASP A 136 13.03 -5.31 3.59
CA ASP A 136 13.25 -6.76 3.70
C ASP A 136 12.46 -7.34 4.89
N ILE A 137 11.15 -7.20 4.87
CA ILE A 137 10.31 -8.10 5.65
C ILE A 137 10.01 -9.27 4.73
N GLU A 138 10.82 -10.31 4.91
CA GLU A 138 10.60 -11.63 4.33
C GLU A 138 9.12 -12.04 4.48
N VAL A 139 8.60 -12.52 3.36
CA VAL A 139 7.30 -13.16 3.23
C VAL A 139 7.35 -14.57 3.82
#